data_335ae348a620e34287cece63adfb09a3
#
_entry.id   335ae348a620e34287cece63adfb09a3
#
_cell.length_a   1.000
_cell.length_b   1.000
_cell.length_c   1.000
_cell.angle_alpha   90.00
_cell.angle_beta   90.00
_cell.angle_gamma   90.00
#
_symmetry.space_group_name_H-M   'P 1'
#
loop_
_entity.id
_entity.type
_entity.pdbx_description
1 polymer ?
#
loop_
_entity_poly.entity_id
_entity_poly.type
_entity_poly.pdbx_seq_one_letter_code
_entity_poly.pdbx_strand_id
1 'polypeptide(L)'
;MKNIEQALNENWDIVVIGSGMGSLTAASLLANDGAKVLVLERNYLPGGCVSSYYRKGFVFEAGATTLVGLDEQMPLRYVLEKTGISIDAMELDVPMKVHLNNNEVLTRHKDVHLFITEAERIFGQKNQRSFWEYCFKVANFVWETSLKQRTFPPSKLSDFIPMIQHFEFKQLAFASTAFTSMKSLLAKYDLLENQLFVDFVNEQLLITAQNHIEEVNLLFGCTALCYTNFGNY
;
A
#
# COMPACT_ATOMS: atom_id res chain seq x y z
N MET A 1 12.90 26.23 3.68
CA MET A 1 11.55 26.58 4.13
C MET A 1 11.45 28.09 4.27
N LYS A 2 10.35 28.71 3.77
CA LYS A 2 10.05 30.12 4.01
C LYS A 2 9.42 30.30 5.40
N ASN A 3 9.63 31.46 6.03
CA ASN A 3 8.85 31.76 7.22
C ASN A 3 7.41 32.20 6.82
N ILE A 4 6.51 32.23 7.78
CA ILE A 4 5.09 32.58 7.54
C ILE A 4 4.91 33.96 6.95
N GLU A 5 5.70 34.97 7.41
CA GLU A 5 5.61 36.34 6.92
C GLU A 5 5.99 36.45 5.44
N GLN A 6 7.01 35.71 5.01
CA GLN A 6 7.40 35.62 3.60
C GLN A 6 6.32 34.98 2.74
N ALA A 7 5.69 33.93 3.25
CA ALA A 7 4.62 33.26 2.55
C ALA A 7 3.35 34.12 2.40
N LEU A 8 3.01 34.92 3.41
CA LEU A 8 1.84 35.81 3.40
C LEU A 8 1.98 37.02 2.44
N ASN A 9 3.21 37.40 2.07
CA ASN A 9 3.49 38.50 1.15
C ASN A 9 3.55 38.06 -0.33
N GLU A 10 3.27 36.80 -0.64
CA GLU A 10 3.27 36.31 -1.99
C GLU A 10 1.87 35.79 -2.41
N ASN A 11 1.59 35.84 -3.71
CA ASN A 11 0.38 35.23 -4.26
C ASN A 11 0.65 33.76 -4.58
N TRP A 12 -0.26 32.88 -4.20
CA TRP A 12 -0.22 31.45 -4.43
C TRP A 12 -1.46 31.02 -5.21
N ASP A 13 -1.28 30.15 -6.20
CA ASP A 13 -2.40 29.57 -6.93
C ASP A 13 -3.12 28.54 -6.07
N ILE A 14 -2.34 27.78 -5.26
CA ILE A 14 -2.86 26.69 -4.44
C ILE A 14 -2.17 26.71 -3.07
N VAL A 15 -2.98 26.52 -2.02
CA VAL A 15 -2.50 26.33 -0.65
C VAL A 15 -2.87 24.92 -0.19
N VAL A 16 -1.87 24.13 0.20
CA VAL A 16 -2.03 22.77 0.71
C VAL A 16 -1.76 22.77 2.21
N ILE A 17 -2.70 22.26 2.99
CA ILE A 17 -2.60 22.21 4.46
C ILE A 17 -2.16 20.81 4.89
N GLY A 18 -1.00 20.73 5.54
CA GLY A 18 -0.32 19.50 5.93
C GLY A 18 0.66 19.01 4.85
N SER A 19 1.68 18.27 5.28
CA SER A 19 2.73 17.72 4.42
C SER A 19 2.83 16.20 4.52
N GLY A 20 1.69 15.52 4.72
CA GLY A 20 1.62 14.05 4.59
C GLY A 20 1.82 13.59 3.14
N MET A 21 1.99 12.30 2.90
CA MET A 21 2.27 11.74 1.56
C MET A 21 1.27 12.20 0.50
N GLY A 22 -0.03 12.14 0.78
CA GLY A 22 -1.06 12.58 -0.17
C GLY A 22 -0.95 14.06 -0.52
N SER A 23 -0.70 14.91 0.48
CA SER A 23 -0.53 16.35 0.30
C SER A 23 0.73 16.67 -0.50
N LEU A 24 1.86 16.03 -0.17
CA LEU A 24 3.12 16.22 -0.90
C LEU A 24 3.01 15.73 -2.34
N THR A 25 2.36 14.60 -2.57
CA THR A 25 2.09 14.07 -3.91
C THR A 25 1.29 15.06 -4.75
N ALA A 26 0.17 15.55 -4.21
CA ALA A 26 -0.68 16.52 -4.91
C ALA A 26 0.07 17.84 -5.17
N ALA A 27 0.77 18.37 -4.16
CA ALA A 27 1.55 19.61 -4.28
C ALA A 27 2.66 19.49 -5.33
N SER A 28 3.38 18.36 -5.35
CA SER A 28 4.47 18.13 -6.30
C SER A 28 3.96 18.05 -7.74
N LEU A 29 2.87 17.33 -7.98
CA LEU A 29 2.28 17.23 -9.32
C LEU A 29 1.73 18.55 -9.81
N LEU A 30 1.01 19.30 -8.96
CA LEU A 30 0.47 20.62 -9.28
C LEU A 30 1.58 21.65 -9.55
N ALA A 31 2.65 21.62 -8.75
CA ALA A 31 3.81 22.47 -8.98
C ALA A 31 4.55 22.12 -10.28
N ASN A 32 4.66 20.82 -10.61
CA ASN A 32 5.23 20.35 -11.86
C ASN A 32 4.40 20.81 -13.08
N ASP A 33 3.09 20.92 -12.93
CA ASP A 33 2.18 21.46 -13.94
C ASP A 33 2.18 23.01 -14.02
N GLY A 34 3.06 23.68 -13.25
CA GLY A 34 3.30 25.11 -13.31
C GLY A 34 2.56 25.95 -12.28
N ALA A 35 1.76 25.35 -11.40
CA ALA A 35 1.09 26.09 -10.33
C ALA A 35 2.08 26.55 -9.25
N LYS A 36 1.88 27.75 -8.72
CA LYS A 36 2.61 28.26 -7.55
C LYS A 36 1.96 27.73 -6.28
N VAL A 37 2.54 26.67 -5.71
CA VAL A 37 1.97 25.93 -4.59
C VAL A 37 2.65 26.29 -3.27
N LEU A 38 1.85 26.59 -2.24
CA LEU A 38 2.29 26.72 -0.86
C LEU A 38 1.84 25.51 -0.05
N VAL A 39 2.78 24.83 0.60
CA VAL A 39 2.47 23.77 1.57
C VAL A 39 2.70 24.33 2.98
N LEU A 40 1.66 24.26 3.83
CA LEU A 40 1.72 24.65 5.24
C LEU A 40 1.79 23.39 6.11
N GLU A 41 2.85 23.31 6.92
CA GLU A 41 3.06 22.20 7.85
C GLU A 41 3.21 22.74 9.28
N ARG A 42 2.50 22.12 10.23
CA ARG A 42 2.55 22.48 11.63
C ARG A 42 3.77 21.92 12.35
N ASN A 43 4.18 20.71 11.96
CA ASN A 43 5.32 20.05 12.58
C ASN A 43 6.64 20.62 12.04
N TYR A 44 7.71 20.43 12.79
CA TYR A 44 9.05 20.89 12.41
C TYR A 44 9.67 20.07 11.25
N LEU A 45 9.14 18.86 11.00
CA LEU A 45 9.51 18.01 9.84
C LEU A 45 8.29 17.71 8.99
N PRO A 46 8.43 17.75 7.66
CA PRO A 46 7.40 17.29 6.74
C PRO A 46 7.29 15.75 6.73
N GLY A 47 6.20 15.22 6.15
CA GLY A 47 6.01 13.81 5.91
C GLY A 47 4.81 13.18 6.63
N GLY A 48 4.30 13.81 7.69
CA GLY A 48 3.21 13.22 8.48
C GLY A 48 3.62 11.89 9.10
N CYS A 49 2.88 10.80 8.82
CA CYS A 49 3.18 9.45 9.34
C CYS A 49 4.47 8.84 8.75
N VAL A 50 5.00 9.37 7.66
CA VAL A 50 6.27 8.93 7.06
C VAL A 50 7.44 9.81 7.46
N SER A 51 7.24 10.74 8.41
CA SER A 51 8.33 11.54 8.96
C SER A 51 9.22 10.73 9.89
N SER A 52 10.46 11.18 10.05
CA SER A 52 11.40 10.61 11.02
C SER A 52 11.65 11.63 12.14
N TYR A 53 12.16 11.17 13.28
CA TYR A 53 12.61 12.06 14.35
C TYR A 53 13.97 11.65 14.88
N TYR A 54 14.72 12.64 15.38
CA TYR A 54 16.05 12.43 15.92
C TYR A 54 16.00 12.37 17.45
N ARG A 55 16.61 11.34 18.04
CA ARG A 55 16.74 11.24 19.49
C ARG A 55 18.06 10.59 19.86
N LYS A 56 18.85 11.29 20.69
CA LYS A 56 20.15 10.82 21.21
C LYS A 56 21.11 10.30 20.13
N GLY A 57 21.15 10.97 18.98
CA GLY A 57 22.04 10.61 17.84
C GLY A 57 21.49 9.51 16.93
N PHE A 58 20.30 8.98 17.20
CA PHE A 58 19.62 8.00 16.36
C PHE A 58 18.43 8.63 15.61
N VAL A 59 18.14 8.06 14.44
CA VAL A 59 16.95 8.38 13.64
C VAL A 59 15.91 7.29 13.87
N PHE A 60 14.69 7.69 14.15
CA PHE A 60 13.54 6.80 14.34
C PHE A 60 12.43 7.17 13.36
N GLU A 61 11.77 6.17 12.82
CA GLU A 61 10.55 6.35 12.03
C GLU A 61 9.36 6.72 12.92
N ALA A 62 8.52 7.63 12.44
CA ALA A 62 7.32 8.04 13.19
C ALA A 62 6.16 7.03 13.05
N GLY A 63 6.15 6.25 11.98
CA GLY A 63 5.10 5.25 11.71
C GLY A 63 5.49 4.27 10.61
N ALA A 64 5.64 4.73 9.38
CA ALA A 64 5.98 3.88 8.25
C ALA A 64 7.47 3.52 8.24
N THR A 65 7.77 2.22 8.17
CA THR A 65 9.14 1.68 8.24
C THR A 65 9.66 1.15 6.90
N THR A 66 8.78 1.00 5.91
CA THR A 66 9.14 0.53 4.57
C THR A 66 8.54 1.45 3.52
N LEU A 67 9.27 1.64 2.43
CA LEU A 67 8.82 2.39 1.27
C LEU A 67 8.31 1.40 0.23
N VAL A 68 7.06 1.54 -0.20
CA VAL A 68 6.40 0.73 -1.22
C VAL A 68 5.90 1.64 -2.35
N GLY A 69 5.74 1.08 -3.54
CA GLY A 69 5.14 1.81 -4.66
C GLY A 69 6.15 2.34 -5.68
N LEU A 70 7.40 1.84 -5.65
CA LEU A 70 8.45 2.18 -6.61
C LEU A 70 8.54 1.21 -7.80
N ASP A 71 7.84 0.07 -7.75
CA ASP A 71 7.80 -0.85 -8.89
C ASP A 71 7.12 -0.19 -10.10
N GLU A 72 7.39 -0.75 -11.27
CA GLU A 72 6.76 -0.32 -12.52
C GLU A 72 5.23 -0.31 -12.38
N GLN A 73 4.58 0.74 -12.88
CA GLN A 73 3.13 0.98 -12.79
C GLN A 73 2.58 1.21 -11.37
N MET A 74 3.43 1.54 -10.40
CA MET A 74 2.99 1.89 -9.05
C MET A 74 2.91 3.40 -8.80
N PRO A 75 2.06 3.85 -7.84
CA PRO A 75 1.76 5.27 -7.66
C PRO A 75 2.96 6.16 -7.37
N LEU A 76 3.89 5.72 -6.50
CA LEU A 76 5.05 6.52 -6.16
C LEU A 76 6.03 6.63 -7.33
N ARG A 77 6.24 5.55 -8.06
CA ARG A 77 7.03 5.56 -9.29
C ARG A 77 6.48 6.57 -10.30
N TYR A 78 5.17 6.55 -10.51
CA TYR A 78 4.49 7.52 -11.37
C TYR A 78 4.77 8.98 -10.97
N VAL A 79 4.69 9.29 -9.68
CA VAL A 79 4.96 10.66 -9.18
C VAL A 79 6.40 11.07 -9.43
N LEU A 80 7.36 10.20 -9.10
CA LEU A 80 8.80 10.48 -9.28
C LEU A 80 9.13 10.71 -10.76
N GLU A 81 8.63 9.87 -11.65
CA GLU A 81 8.81 10.03 -13.10
C GLU A 81 8.21 11.33 -13.64
N LYS A 82 6.99 11.68 -13.18
CA LYS A 82 6.33 12.93 -13.59
C LYS A 82 7.05 14.18 -13.11
N THR A 83 7.59 14.15 -11.92
CA THR A 83 8.26 15.31 -11.31
C THR A 83 9.76 15.37 -11.59
N GLY A 84 10.35 14.32 -12.18
CA GLY A 84 11.79 14.23 -12.41
C GLY A 84 12.63 14.09 -11.12
N ILE A 85 11.98 13.73 -10.01
CA ILE A 85 12.65 13.52 -8.72
C ILE A 85 13.21 12.11 -8.67
N SER A 86 14.46 11.96 -8.25
CA SER A 86 15.07 10.66 -7.93
C SER A 86 15.22 10.50 -6.44
N ILE A 87 15.06 9.27 -5.98
CA ILE A 87 15.34 8.86 -4.60
C ILE A 87 16.40 7.77 -4.60
N ASP A 88 17.29 7.79 -3.60
CA ASP A 88 18.26 6.72 -3.37
C ASP A 88 17.61 5.71 -2.41
N ALA A 89 17.18 4.57 -2.95
CA ALA A 89 16.49 3.54 -2.21
C ALA A 89 16.99 2.16 -2.67
N MET A 90 17.26 1.29 -1.71
CA MET A 90 17.73 -0.09 -1.97
C MET A 90 16.56 -1.06 -1.74
N GLU A 91 16.30 -1.88 -2.73
CA GLU A 91 15.26 -2.89 -2.64
C GLU A 91 15.65 -4.05 -1.70
N LEU A 92 14.70 -4.54 -0.93
CA LEU A 92 14.89 -5.60 0.06
C LEU A 92 14.37 -6.94 -0.48
N ASP A 93 15.24 -7.96 -0.51
CA ASP A 93 14.82 -9.35 -0.83
C ASP A 93 13.99 -9.96 0.30
N VAL A 94 14.24 -9.54 1.54
CA VAL A 94 13.52 -9.95 2.75
C VAL A 94 13.02 -8.71 3.48
N PRO A 95 11.85 -8.17 3.07
CA PRO A 95 11.31 -6.96 3.67
C PRO A 95 10.83 -7.12 5.12
N MET A 96 10.50 -8.36 5.55
CA MET A 96 9.96 -8.57 6.89
C MET A 96 10.29 -9.96 7.42
N LYS A 97 10.51 -10.06 8.74
CA LYS A 97 10.48 -11.31 9.52
C LYS A 97 9.41 -11.20 10.59
N VAL A 98 8.55 -12.20 10.69
CA VAL A 98 7.45 -12.24 11.66
C VAL A 98 7.73 -13.31 12.70
N HIS A 99 7.85 -12.91 13.96
CA HIS A 99 7.95 -13.84 15.09
C HIS A 99 6.55 -14.28 15.49
N LEU A 100 6.30 -15.57 15.40
CA LEU A 100 5.00 -16.18 15.68
C LEU A 100 4.89 -16.65 17.13
N ASN A 101 3.66 -16.85 17.59
CA ASN A 101 3.37 -17.26 18.98
C ASN A 101 3.96 -18.63 19.35
N ASN A 102 4.25 -19.47 18.37
CA ASN A 102 4.89 -20.79 18.56
C ASN A 102 6.43 -20.74 18.56
N ASN A 103 7.03 -19.53 18.64
CA ASN A 103 8.47 -19.26 18.56
C ASN A 103 9.11 -19.54 17.18
N GLU A 104 8.33 -19.86 16.17
CA GLU A 104 8.81 -19.91 14.78
C GLU A 104 8.99 -18.49 14.22
N VAL A 105 9.87 -18.36 13.23
CA VAL A 105 10.07 -17.11 12.49
C VAL A 105 9.68 -17.34 11.03
N LEU A 106 8.66 -16.61 10.59
CA LEU A 106 8.23 -16.58 9.19
C LEU A 106 9.01 -15.50 8.46
N THR A 107 9.74 -15.89 7.43
CA THR A 107 10.46 -14.95 6.54
C THR A 107 9.55 -14.54 5.38
N ARG A 108 9.27 -13.24 5.29
CA ARG A 108 8.52 -12.66 4.16
C ARG A 108 9.53 -12.35 3.06
N HIS A 109 9.64 -13.22 2.08
CA HIS A 109 10.46 -13.00 0.89
C HIS A 109 9.70 -12.14 -0.13
N LYS A 110 10.41 -11.26 -0.85
CA LYS A 110 9.85 -10.57 -2.02
C LYS A 110 9.42 -11.57 -3.08
N ASP A 111 10.26 -12.56 -3.37
CA ASP A 111 9.91 -13.64 -4.29
C ASP A 111 8.72 -14.44 -3.75
N VAL A 112 7.63 -14.46 -4.53
CA VAL A 112 6.37 -15.08 -4.13
C VAL A 112 6.49 -16.60 -3.96
N HIS A 113 7.35 -17.27 -4.76
CA HIS A 113 7.51 -18.73 -4.67
C HIS A 113 8.33 -19.13 -3.44
N LEU A 114 9.37 -18.34 -3.11
CA LEU A 114 10.13 -18.52 -1.86
C LEU A 114 9.22 -18.26 -0.65
N PHE A 115 8.40 -17.21 -0.70
CA PHE A 115 7.46 -16.94 0.38
C PHE A 115 6.40 -18.04 0.52
N ILE A 116 5.85 -18.57 -0.56
CA ILE A 116 4.89 -19.69 -0.52
C ILE A 116 5.54 -20.91 0.13
N THR A 117 6.77 -21.23 -0.26
CA THR A 117 7.51 -22.37 0.33
C THR A 117 7.72 -22.18 1.85
N GLU A 118 8.02 -20.96 2.26
CA GLU A 118 8.15 -20.64 3.68
C GLU A 118 6.82 -20.70 4.44
N ALA A 119 5.73 -20.25 3.82
CA ALA A 119 4.39 -20.36 4.39
C ALA A 119 3.95 -21.84 4.52
N GLU A 120 4.24 -22.68 3.50
CA GLU A 120 4.02 -24.13 3.55
C GLU A 120 4.82 -24.80 4.68
N ARG A 121 6.07 -24.34 4.92
CA ARG A 121 6.91 -24.84 6.02
C ARG A 121 6.30 -24.53 7.39
N ILE A 122 5.83 -23.32 7.58
CA ILE A 122 5.34 -22.83 8.88
C ILE A 122 3.90 -23.29 9.17
N PHE A 123 3.01 -23.14 8.20
CA PHE A 123 1.56 -23.32 8.39
C PHE A 123 1.06 -24.67 7.86
N GLY A 124 1.93 -25.49 7.27
CA GLY A 124 1.59 -26.75 6.64
C GLY A 124 1.23 -26.60 5.16
N GLN A 125 1.36 -27.70 4.43
CA GLN A 125 1.20 -27.68 2.96
C GLN A 125 -0.25 -27.57 2.48
N LYS A 126 -1.23 -27.90 3.36
CA LYS A 126 -2.64 -27.91 2.96
C LYS A 126 -3.08 -26.51 2.49
N ASN A 127 -3.38 -26.38 1.21
CA ASN A 127 -3.97 -25.22 0.55
C ASN A 127 -3.19 -23.88 0.63
N GLN A 128 -2.02 -23.83 1.29
CA GLN A 128 -1.24 -22.60 1.41
C GLN A 128 -0.85 -22.06 0.03
N ARG A 129 -0.31 -22.90 -0.84
CA ARG A 129 0.10 -22.51 -2.21
C ARG A 129 -1.05 -21.87 -2.97
N SER A 130 -2.18 -22.54 -3.06
CA SER A 130 -3.34 -22.08 -3.82
C SER A 130 -3.93 -20.78 -3.26
N PHE A 131 -3.91 -20.63 -1.92
CA PHE A 131 -4.33 -19.41 -1.25
C PHE A 131 -3.42 -18.21 -1.60
N TRP A 132 -2.10 -18.38 -1.48
CA TRP A 132 -1.15 -17.29 -1.73
C TRP A 132 -1.06 -16.91 -3.21
N GLU A 133 -1.08 -17.88 -4.11
CA GLU A 133 -1.15 -17.64 -5.56
C GLU A 133 -2.40 -16.83 -5.93
N TYR A 134 -3.54 -17.16 -5.31
CA TYR A 134 -4.77 -16.39 -5.50
C TYR A 134 -4.65 -14.97 -4.94
N CYS A 135 -4.16 -14.81 -3.70
CA CYS A 135 -3.96 -13.49 -3.10
C CYS A 135 -3.03 -12.62 -3.95
N PHE A 136 -1.91 -13.18 -4.41
CA PHE A 136 -0.96 -12.46 -5.26
C PHE A 136 -1.58 -12.06 -6.60
N LYS A 137 -2.36 -12.94 -7.23
CA LYS A 137 -3.09 -12.64 -8.46
C LYS A 137 -4.06 -11.46 -8.27
N VAL A 138 -4.80 -11.42 -7.16
CA VAL A 138 -5.70 -10.32 -6.83
C VAL A 138 -4.92 -9.04 -6.57
N ALA A 139 -3.85 -9.09 -5.77
CA ALA A 139 -3.01 -7.94 -5.47
C ALA A 139 -2.40 -7.34 -6.74
N ASN A 140 -1.85 -8.17 -7.62
CA ASN A 140 -1.28 -7.72 -8.89
C ASN A 140 -2.34 -7.04 -9.77
N PHE A 141 -3.55 -7.61 -9.86
CA PHE A 141 -4.66 -6.99 -10.57
C PHE A 141 -5.00 -5.61 -10.00
N VAL A 142 -5.04 -5.45 -8.67
CA VAL A 142 -5.31 -4.16 -8.01
C VAL A 142 -4.24 -3.13 -8.39
N TRP A 143 -2.96 -3.49 -8.34
CA TRP A 143 -1.88 -2.57 -8.70
C TRP A 143 -1.89 -2.20 -10.18
N GLU A 144 -2.08 -3.16 -11.09
CA GLU A 144 -2.17 -2.91 -12.53
C GLU A 144 -3.32 -1.99 -12.92
N THR A 145 -4.41 -2.01 -12.15
CA THR A 145 -5.62 -1.22 -12.45
C THR A 145 -5.67 0.11 -11.72
N SER A 146 -4.99 0.26 -10.59
CA SER A 146 -5.12 1.43 -9.72
C SER A 146 -4.79 2.77 -10.40
N LEU A 147 -3.75 2.83 -11.21
CA LEU A 147 -3.37 4.03 -11.95
C LEU A 147 -4.20 4.27 -13.22
N LYS A 148 -4.89 3.25 -13.72
CA LYS A 148 -5.76 3.37 -14.90
C LYS A 148 -7.12 3.98 -14.56
N GLN A 149 -7.55 3.86 -13.31
CA GLN A 149 -8.85 4.32 -12.82
C GLN A 149 -8.75 5.75 -12.27
N ARG A 150 -8.92 6.75 -13.15
CA ARG A 150 -8.80 8.18 -12.78
C ARG A 150 -9.97 8.72 -11.93
N THR A 151 -11.09 8.00 -11.87
CA THR A 151 -12.35 8.43 -11.23
C THR A 151 -12.86 7.44 -10.19
N PHE A 152 -11.96 6.78 -9.50
CA PHE A 152 -12.35 5.86 -8.42
C PHE A 152 -12.10 6.46 -7.03
N PRO A 153 -13.05 6.40 -6.10
CA PRO A 153 -14.45 5.95 -6.26
C PRO A 153 -15.29 6.94 -7.07
N PRO A 154 -16.28 6.46 -7.85
CA PRO A 154 -17.18 7.34 -8.60
C PRO A 154 -18.02 8.17 -7.64
N SER A 155 -18.07 9.49 -7.84
CA SER A 155 -18.80 10.42 -7.00
C SER A 155 -20.13 10.91 -7.65
N LYS A 156 -20.24 10.76 -8.97
CA LYS A 156 -21.42 11.14 -9.76
C LYS A 156 -21.60 10.20 -10.96
N LEU A 157 -22.79 10.21 -11.55
CA LEU A 157 -23.16 9.31 -12.67
C LEU A 157 -22.22 9.45 -13.88
N SER A 158 -21.70 10.66 -14.16
CA SER A 158 -20.77 10.87 -15.27
C SER A 158 -19.42 10.13 -15.08
N ASP A 159 -19.06 9.78 -13.86
CA ASP A 159 -17.79 9.11 -13.56
C ASP A 159 -17.80 7.63 -13.97
N PHE A 160 -19.00 7.07 -14.20
CA PHE A 160 -19.17 5.72 -14.72
C PHE A 160 -18.82 5.62 -16.22
N ILE A 161 -18.91 6.72 -16.98
CA ILE A 161 -18.60 6.71 -18.41
C ILE A 161 -17.13 6.36 -18.69
N PRO A 162 -16.12 7.03 -18.08
CA PRO A 162 -14.72 6.63 -18.19
C PRO A 162 -14.44 5.23 -17.65
N MET A 163 -15.13 4.82 -16.59
CA MET A 163 -14.99 3.46 -16.04
C MET A 163 -15.43 2.40 -17.05
N ILE A 164 -16.54 2.63 -17.77
CA ILE A 164 -17.03 1.72 -18.82
C ILE A 164 -16.10 1.71 -20.04
N GLN A 165 -15.57 2.87 -20.43
CA GLN A 165 -14.66 2.99 -21.57
C GLN A 165 -13.31 2.29 -21.35
N HIS A 166 -12.84 2.22 -20.10
CA HIS A 166 -11.60 1.55 -19.71
C HIS A 166 -11.86 0.18 -19.04
N PHE A 167 -13.10 -0.32 -19.18
CA PHE A 167 -13.51 -1.59 -18.56
C PHE A 167 -12.89 -2.76 -19.31
N GLU A 168 -12.03 -3.51 -18.64
CA GLU A 168 -11.52 -4.78 -19.13
C GLU A 168 -12.39 -5.92 -18.58
N PHE A 169 -12.73 -6.89 -19.42
CA PHE A 169 -13.51 -8.09 -19.00
C PHE A 169 -12.89 -8.83 -17.80
N LYS A 170 -11.58 -8.70 -17.61
CA LYS A 170 -10.88 -9.23 -16.44
C LYS A 170 -11.39 -8.63 -15.12
N GLN A 171 -11.92 -7.41 -15.13
CA GLN A 171 -12.45 -6.73 -13.94
C GLN A 171 -13.74 -7.38 -13.43
N LEU A 172 -14.54 -8.00 -14.31
CA LEU A 172 -15.73 -8.75 -13.92
C LEU A 172 -15.40 -9.95 -13.04
N ALA A 173 -14.28 -10.63 -13.30
CA ALA A 173 -13.85 -11.78 -12.52
C ALA A 173 -13.54 -11.41 -11.05
N PHE A 174 -13.21 -10.13 -10.80
CA PHE A 174 -12.88 -9.64 -9.46
C PHE A 174 -13.97 -8.74 -8.86
N ALA A 175 -15.05 -8.41 -9.59
CA ALA A 175 -16.11 -7.53 -9.09
C ALA A 175 -16.79 -8.08 -7.81
N SER A 176 -17.00 -9.40 -7.74
CA SER A 176 -17.58 -10.06 -6.55
C SER A 176 -16.64 -10.02 -5.34
N THR A 177 -15.34 -9.89 -5.55
CA THR A 177 -14.33 -9.91 -4.48
C THR A 177 -14.37 -8.65 -3.61
N ALA A 178 -14.89 -7.54 -4.14
CA ALA A 178 -15.09 -6.30 -3.38
C ALA A 178 -16.14 -6.45 -2.26
N PHE A 179 -17.05 -7.42 -2.38
CA PHE A 179 -18.12 -7.69 -1.41
C PHE A 179 -17.90 -8.98 -0.61
N THR A 180 -16.77 -9.63 -0.81
CA THR A 180 -16.39 -10.87 -0.12
C THR A 180 -15.36 -10.56 0.96
N SER A 181 -15.52 -11.11 2.18
CA SER A 181 -14.54 -10.93 3.26
C SER A 181 -13.34 -11.85 3.12
N MET A 182 -12.22 -11.49 3.76
CA MET A 182 -11.05 -12.36 3.87
C MET A 182 -11.37 -13.67 4.60
N LYS A 183 -12.27 -13.65 5.60
CA LYS A 183 -12.77 -14.86 6.27
C LYS A 183 -13.38 -15.85 5.30
N SER A 184 -14.18 -15.36 4.35
CA SER A 184 -14.79 -16.21 3.31
C SER A 184 -13.72 -16.84 2.39
N LEU A 185 -12.62 -16.13 2.13
CA LEU A 185 -11.50 -16.68 1.38
C LEU A 185 -10.78 -17.78 2.16
N LEU A 186 -10.48 -17.55 3.44
CA LEU A 186 -9.86 -18.56 4.30
C LEU A 186 -10.75 -19.82 4.40
N ALA A 187 -12.07 -19.64 4.55
CA ALA A 187 -13.04 -20.75 4.53
C ALA A 187 -13.00 -21.55 3.24
N LYS A 188 -12.96 -20.85 2.08
CA LYS A 188 -12.89 -21.49 0.77
C LYS A 188 -11.65 -22.39 0.60
N TYR A 189 -10.55 -22.05 1.26
CA TYR A 189 -9.30 -22.82 1.22
C TYR A 189 -9.11 -23.72 2.46
N ASP A 190 -10.15 -23.94 3.28
CA ASP A 190 -10.09 -24.76 4.52
C ASP A 190 -8.96 -24.35 5.46
N LEU A 191 -8.71 -23.05 5.61
CA LEU A 191 -7.61 -22.50 6.42
C LEU A 191 -8.07 -21.91 7.75
N LEU A 192 -9.38 -21.82 8.01
CA LEU A 192 -9.92 -21.24 9.26
C LEU A 192 -9.58 -22.05 10.52
N GLU A 193 -9.38 -23.35 10.38
CA GLU A 193 -9.03 -24.22 11.52
C GLU A 193 -7.54 -24.14 11.89
N ASN A 194 -6.71 -23.56 11.04
CA ASN A 194 -5.31 -23.30 11.33
C ASN A 194 -5.15 -22.00 12.12
N GLN A 195 -5.28 -22.07 13.43
CA GLN A 195 -5.28 -20.89 14.31
C GLN A 195 -4.01 -20.05 14.14
N LEU A 196 -2.83 -20.68 14.05
CA LEU A 196 -1.56 -19.98 13.85
C LEU A 196 -1.57 -19.15 12.55
N PHE A 197 -2.17 -19.70 11.49
CA PHE A 197 -2.32 -18.99 10.23
C PHE A 197 -3.34 -17.86 10.30
N VAL A 198 -4.49 -18.10 10.97
CA VAL A 198 -5.52 -17.07 11.18
C VAL A 198 -4.97 -15.90 11.99
N ASP A 199 -4.24 -16.18 13.05
CA ASP A 199 -3.59 -15.15 13.88
C ASP A 199 -2.60 -14.32 13.06
N PHE A 200 -1.74 -15.00 12.28
CA PHE A 200 -0.82 -14.32 11.38
C PHE A 200 -1.54 -13.41 10.38
N VAL A 201 -2.60 -13.89 9.72
CA VAL A 201 -3.37 -13.09 8.76
C VAL A 201 -4.01 -11.88 9.43
N ASN A 202 -4.61 -12.07 10.60
CA ASN A 202 -5.23 -10.99 11.37
C ASN A 202 -4.20 -9.90 11.76
N GLU A 203 -3.01 -10.28 12.24
CA GLU A 203 -1.95 -9.34 12.60
C GLU A 203 -1.46 -8.55 11.37
N GLN A 204 -1.31 -9.21 10.22
CA GLN A 204 -0.94 -8.52 8.98
C GLN A 204 -2.03 -7.55 8.50
N LEU A 205 -3.30 -7.93 8.63
CA LEU A 205 -4.42 -7.05 8.30
C LEU A 205 -4.57 -5.91 9.31
N LEU A 206 -4.28 -6.15 10.58
CA LEU A 206 -4.30 -5.11 11.60
C LEU A 206 -3.27 -4.00 11.31
N ILE A 207 -2.07 -4.36 10.85
CA ILE A 207 -1.03 -3.41 10.45
C ILE A 207 -1.49 -2.54 9.24
N THR A 208 -2.14 -3.14 8.26
CA THR A 208 -2.42 -2.49 6.97
C THR A 208 -3.85 -1.94 6.85
N ALA A 209 -4.83 -2.64 7.43
CA ALA A 209 -6.26 -2.34 7.34
C ALA A 209 -6.87 -1.88 8.68
N GLN A 210 -6.13 -2.02 9.79
CA GLN A 210 -6.61 -1.78 11.16
C GLN A 210 -7.90 -2.55 11.49
N ASN A 211 -8.06 -3.74 10.90
CA ASN A 211 -9.22 -4.60 11.08
C ASN A 211 -8.86 -6.07 10.84
N HIS A 212 -9.80 -6.99 11.09
CA HIS A 212 -9.62 -8.44 11.02
C HIS A 212 -10.30 -9.07 9.79
N ILE A 213 -10.09 -10.38 9.60
CA ILE A 213 -10.56 -11.15 8.44
C ILE A 213 -12.07 -11.07 8.19
N GLU A 214 -12.88 -10.83 9.23
CA GLU A 214 -14.33 -10.72 9.14
C GLU A 214 -14.77 -9.49 8.34
N GLU A 215 -14.10 -8.37 8.51
CA GLU A 215 -14.53 -7.06 8.02
C GLU A 215 -13.71 -6.54 6.85
N VAL A 216 -12.49 -7.06 6.69
CA VAL A 216 -11.65 -6.69 5.56
C VAL A 216 -12.15 -7.38 4.29
N ASN A 217 -12.50 -6.59 3.26
CA ASN A 217 -12.87 -7.15 1.97
C ASN A 217 -11.65 -7.80 1.27
N LEU A 218 -11.94 -8.73 0.38
CA LEU A 218 -10.94 -9.59 -0.25
C LEU A 218 -9.96 -8.81 -1.14
N LEU A 219 -10.43 -7.80 -1.91
CA LEU A 219 -9.54 -6.98 -2.76
C LEU A 219 -8.48 -6.30 -1.92
N PHE A 220 -8.89 -5.60 -0.87
CA PHE A 220 -7.98 -4.89 0.01
C PHE A 220 -7.12 -5.87 0.82
N GLY A 221 -7.72 -6.93 1.36
CA GLY A 221 -7.01 -7.93 2.16
C GLY A 221 -5.90 -8.65 1.39
N CYS A 222 -6.16 -9.09 0.16
CA CYS A 222 -5.11 -9.70 -0.68
C CYS A 222 -3.98 -8.71 -0.98
N THR A 223 -4.31 -7.45 -1.29
CA THR A 223 -3.31 -6.41 -1.52
C THR A 223 -2.49 -6.14 -0.26
N ALA A 224 -3.16 -6.07 0.89
CA ALA A 224 -2.55 -5.89 2.20
C ALA A 224 -1.63 -7.05 2.60
N LEU A 225 -2.03 -8.29 2.33
CA LEU A 225 -1.23 -9.47 2.65
C LEU A 225 -0.02 -9.63 1.72
N CYS A 226 -0.13 -9.19 0.47
CA CYS A 226 0.89 -9.39 -0.55
C CYS A 226 1.82 -8.18 -0.77
N TYR A 227 1.68 -7.08 -0.02
CA TYR A 227 2.51 -5.88 -0.26
C TYR A 227 4.02 -6.16 -0.16
N THR A 228 4.43 -7.13 0.66
CA THR A 228 5.83 -7.54 0.80
C THR A 228 6.38 -8.29 -0.42
N ASN A 229 5.52 -8.76 -1.34
CA ASN A 229 5.92 -9.41 -2.59
C ASN A 229 6.09 -8.41 -3.75
N PHE A 230 5.78 -7.15 -3.54
CA PHE A 230 6.13 -6.03 -4.41
C PHE A 230 7.39 -5.35 -3.86
N GLY A 231 7.99 -4.42 -4.61
CA GLY A 231 9.20 -3.74 -4.16
C GLY A 231 9.02 -3.04 -2.83
N ASN A 232 9.82 -3.42 -1.86
CA ASN A 232 9.97 -2.79 -0.55
C ASN A 232 11.39 -2.27 -0.42
N TYR A 233 11.54 -1.02 0.02
CA TYR A 233 12.80 -0.29 0.05
C TYR A 233 13.05 0.31 1.43
#